data_f4ffd7a5d54578b904fa92a9eecbfc0a
#
_entry.id   f4ffd7a5d54578b904fa92a9eecbfc0a
#
_cell.length_a   1.000
_cell.length_b   1.000
_cell.length_c   1.000
_cell.angle_alpha   90.00
_cell.angle_beta   90.00
_cell.angle_gamma   90.00
#
_symmetry.space_group_name_H-M   'P 1'
#
loop_
_entity.id
_entity.type
_entity.pdbx_description
1 polymer ?
#
loop_
_entity_poly.entity_id
_entity_poly.type
_entity_poly.pdbx_seq_one_letter_code
_entity_poly.pdbx_strand_id
1 'polypeptide(L)'
;MYPCIHINLDKIAENVRVMKDLTEKHHIEITGVTKVFGGEERIAQTLVNQGIKRLGDSRIENIRNYENLPCEKWLIRMPSISEAREVVQFCDVSVNSELETLKALNQQAIQLKKKHKVILMVDLGDLREGYFKEEHLAEAINYAKQAKGLDLYGLGTNLTCFSFVQSDEEKMNRLLGLAKKYDASVCISGGNSATIHLMLENGIPEGINNLRLGESVLFGRERTNYEYLPGTSNDAFIMEAEIIESKEKPSMPIGKIGADSYGHVPVFIDRGIRKRAICALGRQDVDVETMWPVDEGVEIIGASSDHLIVGRIAACSRIIKVLSDHVSNCCKTGVFQQTIYNIGFYFAGV
;
A
#
# COMPACT_ATOMS: atom_id res chain seq x y z
N MET A 1 -14.12 -18.48 -13.00
CA MET A 1 -12.96 -19.37 -12.67
C MET A 1 -12.49 -18.99 -11.27
N TYR A 2 -12.19 -19.94 -10.41
CA TYR A 2 -11.68 -19.71 -9.06
C TYR A 2 -10.21 -20.13 -8.97
N PRO A 3 -9.45 -19.53 -8.06
CA PRO A 3 -9.84 -18.40 -7.22
C PRO A 3 -10.03 -17.11 -8.02
N CYS A 4 -10.81 -16.17 -7.49
CA CYS A 4 -10.99 -14.84 -8.10
C CYS A 4 -11.05 -13.76 -7.03
N ILE A 5 -10.73 -12.52 -7.43
CA ILE A 5 -10.85 -11.34 -6.58
C ILE A 5 -11.93 -10.42 -7.12
N HIS A 6 -12.84 -10.00 -6.26
CA HIS A 6 -13.85 -9.00 -6.53
C HIS A 6 -13.40 -7.66 -5.96
N ILE A 7 -13.37 -6.63 -6.79
CA ILE A 7 -12.94 -5.30 -6.41
C ILE A 7 -14.10 -4.32 -6.61
N ASN A 8 -14.55 -3.72 -5.52
CA ASN A 8 -15.63 -2.75 -5.53
C ASN A 8 -15.08 -1.33 -5.64
N LEU A 9 -15.15 -0.75 -6.84
CA LEU A 9 -14.65 0.58 -7.13
C LEU A 9 -15.43 1.69 -6.41
N ASP A 10 -16.73 1.49 -6.15
CA ASP A 10 -17.54 2.50 -5.46
C ASP A 10 -17.13 2.63 -3.98
N LYS A 11 -16.80 1.52 -3.31
CA LYS A 11 -16.25 1.53 -1.96
C LYS A 11 -14.88 2.21 -1.89
N ILE A 12 -14.02 1.96 -2.88
CA ILE A 12 -12.74 2.67 -3.01
C ILE A 12 -12.98 4.18 -3.21
N ALA A 13 -13.91 4.56 -4.09
CA ALA A 13 -14.26 5.95 -4.34
C ALA A 13 -14.81 6.64 -3.06
N GLU A 14 -15.60 5.93 -2.25
CA GLU A 14 -16.10 6.43 -0.97
C GLU A 14 -14.96 6.66 0.02
N ASN A 15 -14.06 5.68 0.17
CA ASN A 15 -12.87 5.82 1.02
C ASN A 15 -12.02 7.03 0.61
N VAL A 16 -11.80 7.22 -0.70
CA VAL A 16 -11.07 8.39 -1.20
C VAL A 16 -11.76 9.70 -0.80
N ARG A 17 -13.09 9.79 -0.91
CA ARG A 17 -13.85 10.99 -0.50
C ARG A 17 -13.67 11.29 0.99
N VAL A 18 -13.82 10.28 1.84
CA VAL A 18 -13.61 10.43 3.30
C VAL A 18 -12.18 10.90 3.59
N MET A 19 -11.19 10.32 2.94
CA MET A 19 -9.80 10.72 3.13
C MET A 19 -9.52 12.15 2.65
N LYS A 20 -10.12 12.56 1.53
CA LYS A 20 -10.01 13.93 1.03
C LYS A 20 -10.64 14.92 2.02
N ASP A 21 -11.85 14.64 2.49
CA ASP A 21 -12.55 15.50 3.45
C ASP A 21 -11.74 15.68 4.75
N LEU A 22 -11.01 14.62 5.17
CA LEU A 22 -10.13 14.69 6.32
C LEU A 22 -8.87 15.51 6.02
N THR A 23 -8.17 15.25 4.92
CA THR A 23 -6.89 15.88 4.60
C THR A 23 -7.04 17.33 4.15
N GLU A 24 -8.13 17.68 3.46
CA GLU A 24 -8.41 19.05 3.01
C GLU A 24 -8.58 20.04 4.17
N LYS A 25 -9.10 19.59 5.34
CA LYS A 25 -9.19 20.41 6.57
C LYS A 25 -7.81 20.84 7.07
N HIS A 26 -6.78 20.13 6.72
CA HIS A 26 -5.38 20.41 7.09
C HIS A 26 -4.56 20.93 5.92
N HIS A 27 -5.18 21.27 4.79
CA HIS A 27 -4.52 21.73 3.56
C HIS A 27 -3.50 20.72 3.00
N ILE A 28 -3.78 19.42 3.18
CA ILE A 28 -2.90 18.33 2.75
C ILE A 28 -3.45 17.70 1.47
N GLU A 29 -2.62 17.62 0.43
CA GLU A 29 -2.92 16.89 -0.79
C GLU A 29 -2.51 15.41 -0.69
N ILE A 30 -3.32 14.54 -1.24
CA ILE A 30 -3.06 13.09 -1.24
C ILE A 30 -2.26 12.71 -2.49
N THR A 31 -1.19 11.94 -2.31
CA THR A 31 -0.61 11.09 -3.33
C THR A 31 -1.16 9.68 -3.13
N GLY A 32 -2.01 9.23 -4.04
CA GLY A 32 -2.63 7.90 -3.99
C GLY A 32 -1.61 6.80 -4.31
N VAL A 33 -1.41 5.85 -3.39
CA VAL A 33 -0.39 4.81 -3.53
C VAL A 33 -0.95 3.57 -4.22
N THR A 34 -0.40 3.24 -5.38
CA THR A 34 -0.90 2.20 -6.29
C THR A 34 -0.23 0.83 -6.13
N LYS A 35 0.86 0.73 -5.37
CA LYS A 35 1.64 -0.52 -5.22
C LYS A 35 0.83 -1.70 -4.68
N VAL A 36 -0.19 -1.43 -3.86
CA VAL A 36 -1.04 -2.44 -3.22
C VAL A 36 -1.81 -3.26 -4.26
N PHE A 37 -2.26 -2.60 -5.33
CA PHE A 37 -3.01 -3.24 -6.43
C PHE A 37 -2.21 -3.34 -7.74
N GLY A 38 -0.88 -3.22 -7.66
CA GLY A 38 0.03 -3.41 -8.80
C GLY A 38 -0.15 -2.41 -9.94
N GLY A 39 -0.71 -1.23 -9.65
CA GLY A 39 -0.95 -0.19 -10.66
C GLY A 39 -2.09 -0.53 -11.64
N GLU A 40 -3.04 -1.37 -11.26
CA GLU A 40 -4.20 -1.70 -12.12
C GLU A 40 -4.95 -0.42 -12.52
N GLU A 41 -5.10 -0.20 -13.84
CA GLU A 41 -5.53 1.08 -14.41
C GLU A 41 -6.92 1.52 -13.94
N ARG A 42 -7.89 0.61 -13.84
CA ARG A 42 -9.28 0.94 -13.44
C ARG A 42 -9.36 1.42 -11.98
N ILE A 43 -8.54 0.84 -11.10
CA ILE A 43 -8.45 1.30 -9.71
C ILE A 43 -7.75 2.66 -9.67
N ALA A 44 -6.63 2.81 -10.39
CA ALA A 44 -5.91 4.08 -10.51
C ALA A 44 -6.82 5.19 -11.07
N GLN A 45 -7.60 4.88 -12.12
CA GLN A 45 -8.59 5.79 -12.70
C GLN A 45 -9.68 6.19 -11.68
N THR A 46 -10.09 5.25 -10.81
CA THR A 46 -11.08 5.55 -9.76
C THR A 46 -10.53 6.61 -8.79
N LEU A 47 -9.26 6.49 -8.37
CA LEU A 47 -8.64 7.51 -7.53
C LEU A 47 -8.59 8.88 -8.24
N VAL A 48 -8.19 8.91 -9.51
CA VAL A 48 -8.14 10.15 -10.31
C VAL A 48 -9.52 10.77 -10.49
N ASN A 49 -10.56 9.96 -10.75
CA ASN A 49 -11.94 10.42 -10.89
C ASN A 49 -12.48 11.06 -9.60
N GLN A 50 -11.98 10.64 -8.42
CA GLN A 50 -12.28 11.27 -7.14
C GLN A 50 -11.41 12.51 -6.84
N GLY A 51 -10.62 12.97 -7.83
CA GLY A 51 -9.84 14.20 -7.74
C GLY A 51 -8.45 14.03 -7.11
N ILE A 52 -7.93 12.81 -7.00
CA ILE A 52 -6.51 12.59 -6.67
C ILE A 52 -5.67 13.00 -7.87
N LYS A 53 -4.81 14.01 -7.66
CA LYS A 53 -3.98 14.60 -8.73
C LYS A 53 -2.63 13.92 -8.87
N ARG A 54 -2.22 13.10 -7.91
CA ARG A 54 -0.91 12.45 -7.81
C ARG A 54 -1.07 10.98 -7.49
N LEU A 55 -0.44 10.12 -8.30
CA LEU A 55 -0.37 8.69 -8.03
C LEU A 55 1.09 8.26 -7.83
N GLY A 56 1.33 7.37 -6.88
CA GLY A 56 2.68 6.94 -6.54
C GLY A 56 2.81 5.42 -6.43
N ASP A 57 3.85 4.88 -7.06
CA ASP A 57 4.19 3.46 -6.95
C ASP A 57 5.67 3.26 -6.62
N SER A 58 6.00 2.11 -6.11
CA SER A 58 7.37 1.69 -5.84
C SER A 58 8.06 1.06 -7.05
N ARG A 59 7.35 0.85 -8.15
CA ARG A 59 7.83 0.18 -9.36
C ARG A 59 7.41 0.95 -10.61
N ILE A 60 8.35 1.16 -11.52
CA ILE A 60 8.10 1.85 -12.79
C ILE A 60 7.13 1.04 -13.66
N GLU A 61 7.24 -0.28 -13.65
CA GLU A 61 6.34 -1.17 -14.39
C GLU A 61 4.87 -0.96 -13.99
N ASN A 62 4.59 -0.76 -12.71
CA ASN A 62 3.24 -0.46 -12.25
C ASN A 62 2.78 0.94 -12.69
N ILE A 63 3.69 1.94 -12.65
CA ILE A 63 3.40 3.31 -13.12
C ILE A 63 3.02 3.32 -14.60
N ARG A 64 3.67 2.50 -15.40
CA ARG A 64 3.39 2.38 -16.85
C ARG A 64 1.99 1.84 -17.14
N ASN A 65 1.40 1.05 -16.23
CA ASN A 65 0.03 0.56 -16.40
C ASN A 65 -1.02 1.69 -16.45
N TYR A 66 -0.70 2.85 -15.87
CA TYR A 66 -1.58 4.03 -15.87
C TYR A 66 -0.88 5.28 -16.42
N GLU A 67 0.09 5.11 -17.31
CA GLU A 67 0.86 6.25 -17.88
C GLU A 67 -0.02 7.30 -18.56
N ASN A 68 -1.15 6.89 -19.13
CA ASN A 68 -2.07 7.76 -19.87
C ASN A 68 -3.06 8.53 -18.97
N LEU A 69 -3.13 8.23 -17.67
CA LEU A 69 -4.04 8.94 -16.79
C LEU A 69 -3.57 10.38 -16.53
N PRO A 70 -4.50 11.34 -16.44
CA PRO A 70 -4.20 12.76 -16.27
C PRO A 70 -3.83 13.07 -14.80
N CYS A 71 -2.73 12.52 -14.32
CA CYS A 71 -2.21 12.72 -12.97
C CYS A 71 -0.69 12.79 -12.99
N GLU A 72 -0.10 13.40 -11.97
CA GLU A 72 1.34 13.41 -11.74
C GLU A 72 1.78 12.03 -11.20
N LYS A 73 2.82 11.45 -11.79
CA LYS A 73 3.33 10.11 -11.48
C LYS A 73 4.57 10.19 -10.60
N TRP A 74 4.49 9.55 -9.44
CA TRP A 74 5.56 9.58 -8.44
C TRP A 74 6.20 8.20 -8.28
N LEU A 75 7.52 8.12 -8.37
CA LEU A 75 8.24 6.96 -7.89
C LEU A 75 8.52 7.15 -6.40
N ILE A 76 7.87 6.35 -5.55
CA ILE A 76 7.95 6.45 -4.08
C ILE A 76 8.90 5.43 -3.42
N ARG A 77 9.71 4.76 -4.22
CA ARG A 77 10.90 4.00 -3.82
C ARG A 77 12.12 4.76 -4.33
N MET A 78 13.21 4.77 -3.57
CA MET A 78 14.48 5.35 -4.04
C MET A 78 14.87 4.69 -5.36
N PRO A 79 15.13 5.48 -6.42
CA PRO A 79 15.54 4.94 -7.71
C PRO A 79 16.91 4.26 -7.62
N SER A 80 17.10 3.15 -8.34
CA SER A 80 18.44 2.67 -8.64
C SER A 80 19.07 3.50 -9.76
N ILE A 81 20.40 3.59 -9.76
CA ILE A 81 21.15 4.32 -10.80
C ILE A 81 20.83 3.74 -12.19
N SER A 82 20.71 2.41 -12.29
CA SER A 82 20.37 1.71 -13.55
C SER A 82 18.97 2.07 -14.10
N GLU A 83 18.04 2.45 -13.24
CA GLU A 83 16.66 2.84 -13.62
C GLU A 83 16.52 4.33 -13.93
N ALA A 84 17.57 5.14 -13.72
CA ALA A 84 17.49 6.60 -13.79
C ALA A 84 16.85 7.13 -15.09
N ARG A 85 17.10 6.48 -16.23
CA ARG A 85 16.53 6.84 -17.52
C ARG A 85 15.01 6.63 -17.55
N GLU A 86 14.55 5.46 -17.10
CA GLU A 86 13.13 5.12 -17.09
C GLU A 86 12.38 5.97 -16.07
N VAL A 87 12.99 6.25 -14.91
CA VAL A 87 12.41 7.17 -13.91
C VAL A 87 12.12 8.52 -14.53
N VAL A 88 13.09 9.14 -15.20
CA VAL A 88 12.90 10.44 -15.86
C VAL A 88 11.92 10.36 -17.03
N GLN A 89 11.82 9.22 -17.68
CA GLN A 89 10.92 9.04 -18.81
C GLN A 89 9.46 8.93 -18.37
N PHE A 90 9.16 8.14 -17.34
CA PHE A 90 7.80 7.73 -16.96
C PHE A 90 7.28 8.36 -15.66
N CYS A 91 8.15 8.97 -14.85
CA CYS A 91 7.77 9.60 -13.60
C CYS A 91 8.01 11.13 -13.67
N ASP A 92 7.10 11.88 -13.08
CA ASP A 92 7.23 13.34 -12.93
C ASP A 92 8.06 13.69 -11.70
N VAL A 93 7.95 12.88 -10.64
CA VAL A 93 8.60 13.07 -9.34
C VAL A 93 9.20 11.77 -8.86
N SER A 94 10.37 11.84 -8.23
CA SER A 94 10.93 10.72 -7.46
C SER A 94 11.36 11.14 -6.06
N VAL A 95 11.25 10.22 -5.09
CA VAL A 95 11.83 10.39 -3.76
C VAL A 95 13.27 9.87 -3.75
N ASN A 96 14.18 10.56 -3.09
CA ASN A 96 15.62 10.29 -3.20
C ASN A 96 16.33 10.45 -1.85
N SER A 97 17.39 9.66 -1.63
CA SER A 97 18.24 9.72 -0.44
C SER A 97 19.73 9.53 -0.73
N GLU A 98 20.12 9.57 -2.02
CA GLU A 98 21.51 9.36 -2.44
C GLU A 98 21.95 10.38 -3.49
N LEU A 99 23.11 11.01 -3.25
CA LEU A 99 23.67 12.02 -4.16
C LEU A 99 24.02 11.44 -5.54
N GLU A 100 24.56 10.23 -5.58
CA GLU A 100 24.92 9.58 -6.85
C GLU A 100 23.69 9.27 -7.71
N THR A 101 22.55 8.93 -7.08
CA THR A 101 21.29 8.77 -7.78
C THR A 101 20.80 10.10 -8.35
N LEU A 102 20.91 11.20 -7.60
CA LEU A 102 20.57 12.55 -8.11
C LEU A 102 21.43 12.93 -9.32
N LYS A 103 22.73 12.60 -9.30
CA LYS A 103 23.63 12.83 -10.44
C LYS A 103 23.18 12.05 -11.67
N ALA A 104 22.83 10.78 -11.50
CA ALA A 104 22.34 9.94 -12.59
C ALA A 104 21.01 10.46 -13.17
N LEU A 105 20.06 10.83 -12.32
CA LEU A 105 18.78 11.43 -12.73
C LEU A 105 19.00 12.74 -13.50
N ASN A 106 19.88 13.63 -13.00
CA ASN A 106 20.23 14.87 -13.67
C ASN A 106 20.79 14.62 -15.08
N GLN A 107 21.72 13.68 -15.21
CA GLN A 107 22.30 13.34 -16.50
C GLN A 107 21.22 12.85 -17.49
N GLN A 108 20.33 11.95 -17.05
CA GLN A 108 19.25 11.44 -17.90
C GLN A 108 18.23 12.51 -18.24
N ALA A 109 17.88 13.38 -17.28
CA ALA A 109 16.97 14.50 -17.52
C ALA A 109 17.48 15.44 -18.61
N ILE A 110 18.78 15.79 -18.57
CA ILE A 110 19.43 16.61 -19.60
C ILE A 110 19.39 15.90 -20.95
N GLN A 111 19.71 14.60 -21.01
CA GLN A 111 19.70 13.82 -22.25
C GLN A 111 18.31 13.72 -22.87
N LEU A 112 17.26 13.59 -22.04
CA LEU A 112 15.88 13.51 -22.44
C LEU A 112 15.23 14.89 -22.65
N LYS A 113 15.98 15.98 -22.43
CA LYS A 113 15.50 17.38 -22.49
C LYS A 113 14.27 17.62 -21.60
N LYS A 114 14.26 17.00 -20.43
CA LYS A 114 13.22 17.12 -19.40
C LYS A 114 13.79 17.82 -18.17
N LYS A 115 12.88 18.32 -17.31
CA LYS A 115 13.16 18.59 -15.91
C LYS A 115 12.46 17.53 -15.06
N HIS A 116 13.19 16.95 -14.13
CA HIS A 116 12.67 15.93 -13.23
C HIS A 116 12.60 16.47 -11.80
N LYS A 117 11.41 16.38 -11.19
CA LYS A 117 11.18 16.82 -9.82
C LYS A 117 11.72 15.79 -8.82
N VAL A 118 12.45 16.26 -7.82
CA VAL A 118 13.01 15.41 -6.77
C VAL A 118 12.55 15.87 -5.39
N ILE A 119 12.11 14.91 -4.57
CA ILE A 119 11.88 15.07 -3.15
C ILE A 119 13.04 14.38 -2.42
N LEU A 120 13.71 15.10 -1.52
CA LEU A 120 14.76 14.51 -0.72
C LEU A 120 14.19 13.98 0.59
N MET A 121 14.45 12.72 0.88
CA MET A 121 13.92 12.06 2.06
C MET A 121 14.80 12.34 3.27
N VAL A 122 14.17 12.63 4.40
CA VAL A 122 14.81 12.80 5.70
C VAL A 122 14.45 11.60 6.57
N ASP A 123 15.46 10.92 7.10
CA ASP A 123 15.25 9.86 8.09
C ASP A 123 15.05 10.51 9.47
N LEU A 124 13.85 10.37 10.00
CA LEU A 124 13.46 10.88 11.32
C LEU A 124 13.43 9.79 12.39
N GLY A 125 14.16 8.68 12.16
CA GLY A 125 14.38 7.64 13.15
C GLY A 125 13.82 6.26 12.80
N ASP A 126 13.13 6.09 11.65
CA ASP A 126 12.69 4.76 11.19
C ASP A 126 13.87 3.93 10.65
N LEU A 127 15.03 4.55 10.40
CA LEU A 127 16.30 3.95 9.99
C LEU A 127 16.18 3.07 8.73
N ARG A 128 15.33 3.49 7.80
CA ARG A 128 15.16 2.79 6.52
C ARG A 128 15.74 3.60 5.37
N GLU A 129 15.09 4.65 4.92
CA GLU A 129 15.57 5.54 3.87
C GLU A 129 15.55 7.00 4.31
N GLY A 130 16.43 7.77 3.72
CA GLY A 130 16.52 9.21 3.97
C GLY A 130 17.89 9.65 4.49
N TYR A 131 18.15 10.94 4.39
CA TYR A 131 19.33 11.56 4.96
C TYR A 131 19.18 11.65 6.48
N PHE A 132 20.00 10.91 7.20
CA PHE A 132 20.03 10.95 8.68
C PHE A 132 20.87 12.11 9.19
N LYS A 133 22.00 12.39 8.53
CA LYS A 133 22.88 13.52 8.86
C LYS A 133 22.52 14.73 8.01
N GLU A 134 22.39 15.86 8.69
CA GLU A 134 22.00 17.12 8.04
C GLU A 134 23.03 17.60 7.01
N GLU A 135 24.33 17.33 7.23
CA GLU A 135 25.40 17.72 6.30
C GLU A 135 25.21 17.05 4.93
N HIS A 136 24.84 15.77 4.90
CA HIS A 136 24.60 15.04 3.67
C HIS A 136 23.30 15.52 2.97
N LEU A 137 22.27 15.87 3.75
CA LEU A 137 21.06 16.49 3.21
C LEU A 137 21.38 17.84 2.56
N ALA A 138 22.17 18.67 3.23
CA ALA A 138 22.57 19.98 2.72
C ALA A 138 23.37 19.87 1.42
N GLU A 139 24.28 18.91 1.32
CA GLU A 139 25.03 18.61 0.09
C GLU A 139 24.09 18.23 -1.06
N ALA A 140 23.16 17.33 -0.81
CA ALA A 140 22.17 16.88 -1.80
C ALA A 140 21.24 18.02 -2.25
N ILE A 141 20.77 18.86 -1.33
CA ILE A 141 19.98 20.05 -1.62
C ILE A 141 20.75 21.03 -2.51
N ASN A 142 21.99 21.35 -2.14
CA ASN A 142 22.84 22.24 -2.92
C ASN A 142 23.06 21.71 -4.33
N TYR A 143 23.31 20.41 -4.46
CA TYR A 143 23.44 19.78 -5.76
C TYR A 143 22.14 19.89 -6.56
N ALA A 144 20.99 19.50 -5.99
CA ALA A 144 19.70 19.51 -6.68
C ALA A 144 19.30 20.90 -7.17
N LYS A 145 19.56 21.95 -6.35
CA LYS A 145 19.30 23.34 -6.73
C LYS A 145 20.15 23.85 -7.89
N GLN A 146 21.39 23.35 -8.05
CA GLN A 146 22.31 23.74 -9.12
C GLN A 146 22.17 22.87 -10.37
N ALA A 147 21.55 21.71 -10.27
CA ALA A 147 21.44 20.73 -11.33
C ALA A 147 20.48 21.19 -12.44
N LYS A 148 20.98 21.20 -13.69
CA LYS A 148 20.21 21.72 -14.85
C LYS A 148 18.98 20.88 -15.19
N GLY A 149 19.04 19.56 -14.92
CA GLY A 149 17.97 18.61 -15.25
C GLY A 149 17.02 18.34 -14.09
N LEU A 150 17.34 18.80 -12.87
CA LEU A 150 16.53 18.56 -11.69
C LEU A 150 15.76 19.81 -11.27
N ASP A 151 14.66 19.55 -10.54
CA ASP A 151 13.89 20.57 -9.83
C ASP A 151 13.69 20.08 -8.39
N LEU A 152 14.28 20.77 -7.42
CA LEU A 152 14.08 20.44 -6.01
C LEU A 152 12.65 20.79 -5.61
N TYR A 153 11.81 19.76 -5.57
CA TYR A 153 10.38 19.93 -5.30
C TYR A 153 10.07 20.01 -3.81
N GLY A 154 10.90 19.40 -2.96
CA GLY A 154 10.71 19.50 -1.52
C GLY A 154 11.43 18.43 -0.70
N LEU A 155 10.99 18.31 0.55
CA LEU A 155 11.45 17.30 1.48
C LEU A 155 10.33 16.31 1.83
N GLY A 156 10.71 15.11 2.22
CA GLY A 156 9.76 14.11 2.69
C GLY A 156 10.36 13.22 3.78
N THR A 157 9.49 12.51 4.47
CA THR A 157 9.89 11.47 5.41
C THR A 157 9.02 10.23 5.23
N ASN A 158 9.44 9.11 5.80
CA ASN A 158 8.64 7.92 5.91
C ASN A 158 8.90 7.25 7.26
N LEU A 159 7.86 6.93 7.97
CA LEU A 159 7.89 6.33 9.31
C LEU A 159 7.02 5.08 9.35
N THR A 160 7.17 4.29 10.42
CA THR A 160 6.35 3.09 10.73
C THR A 160 6.57 1.89 9.79
N CYS A 161 7.33 2.04 8.69
CA CYS A 161 7.44 1.00 7.68
C CYS A 161 8.54 -0.04 7.94
N PHE A 162 9.51 0.24 8.80
CA PHE A 162 10.63 -0.65 9.09
C PHE A 162 10.84 -0.84 10.59
N SER A 163 11.13 0.24 11.32
CA SER A 163 11.35 0.19 12.77
C SER A 163 10.08 0.52 13.57
N PHE A 164 8.95 0.66 12.91
CA PHE A 164 7.64 0.94 13.51
C PHE A 164 7.60 2.25 14.33
N VAL A 165 8.50 3.19 14.03
CA VAL A 165 8.54 4.50 14.69
C VAL A 165 7.32 5.31 14.25
N GLN A 166 6.52 5.74 15.22
CA GLN A 166 5.32 6.52 14.96
C GLN A 166 5.65 7.96 14.55
N SER A 167 4.77 8.53 13.74
CA SER A 167 4.78 9.98 13.46
C SER A 167 4.34 10.72 14.71
N ASP A 168 4.99 11.83 15.01
CA ASP A 168 4.63 12.77 16.06
C ASP A 168 4.88 14.20 15.65
N GLU A 169 4.39 15.14 16.43
CA GLU A 169 4.51 16.57 16.17
C GLU A 169 5.98 17.05 16.13
N GLU A 170 6.85 16.50 16.98
CA GLU A 170 8.28 16.86 17.03
C GLU A 170 8.98 16.51 15.71
N LYS A 171 8.75 15.30 15.21
CA LYS A 171 9.33 14.84 13.94
C LYS A 171 8.81 15.66 12.75
N MET A 172 7.51 15.96 12.73
CA MET A 172 6.93 16.80 11.67
C MET A 172 7.48 18.23 11.72
N ASN A 173 7.59 18.82 12.92
CA ASN A 173 8.20 20.14 13.09
C ASN A 173 9.69 20.15 12.70
N ARG A 174 10.44 19.06 12.95
CA ARG A 174 11.82 18.93 12.48
C ARG A 174 11.88 18.91 10.95
N LEU A 175 10.99 18.20 10.27
CA LEU A 175 10.91 18.21 8.81
C LEU A 175 10.62 19.60 8.27
N LEU A 176 9.65 20.30 8.86
CA LEU A 176 9.30 21.69 8.52
C LEU A 176 10.46 22.65 8.73
N GLY A 177 11.16 22.51 9.85
CA GLY A 177 12.35 23.34 10.16
C GLY A 177 13.45 23.18 9.11
N LEU A 178 13.74 21.94 8.68
CA LEU A 178 14.70 21.66 7.61
C LEU A 178 14.22 22.23 6.27
N ALA A 179 12.95 22.04 5.92
CA ALA A 179 12.39 22.55 4.68
C ALA A 179 12.48 24.10 4.61
N LYS A 180 12.17 24.77 5.70
CA LYS A 180 12.30 26.23 5.82
C LYS A 180 13.76 26.68 5.75
N LYS A 181 14.65 26.02 6.50
CA LYS A 181 16.09 26.35 6.55
C LYS A 181 16.73 26.31 5.17
N TYR A 182 16.35 25.36 4.36
CA TYR A 182 16.94 25.13 3.04
C TYR A 182 16.09 25.64 1.88
N ASP A 183 15.00 26.38 2.13
CA ASP A 183 14.09 26.84 1.09
C ASP A 183 13.68 25.70 0.13
N ALA A 184 13.14 24.64 0.72
CA ALA A 184 12.72 23.39 0.05
C ALA A 184 11.28 23.02 0.44
N SER A 185 10.36 24.00 0.39
CA SER A 185 9.04 23.92 1.01
C SER A 185 7.87 23.77 0.01
N VAL A 186 8.12 23.56 -1.28
CA VAL A 186 7.04 23.42 -2.27
C VAL A 186 6.18 22.20 -1.98
N CYS A 187 6.83 21.06 -1.69
CA CYS A 187 6.16 19.85 -1.24
C CYS A 187 6.81 19.31 0.03
N ILE A 188 6.07 19.29 1.13
CA ILE A 188 6.51 18.67 2.38
C ILE A 188 5.68 17.43 2.63
N SER A 189 6.27 16.28 2.25
CA SER A 189 5.59 14.99 2.30
C SER A 189 5.79 14.30 3.66
N GLY A 190 4.79 14.44 4.53
CA GLY A 190 4.83 14.06 5.95
C GLY A 190 4.65 12.57 6.25
N GLY A 191 4.68 11.70 5.25
CA GLY A 191 4.59 10.25 5.51
C GLY A 191 3.51 9.54 4.73
N ASN A 192 2.90 8.56 5.37
CA ASN A 192 1.98 7.58 4.77
C ASN A 192 0.68 7.44 5.59
N SER A 193 -0.10 6.37 5.39
CA SER A 193 -1.34 6.11 6.13
C SER A 193 -1.16 6.02 7.66
N ALA A 194 0.07 5.81 8.16
CA ALA A 194 0.35 5.85 9.59
C ALA A 194 0.33 7.28 10.15
N THR A 195 0.52 8.31 9.34
CA THR A 195 0.48 9.71 9.81
C THR A 195 -0.95 10.20 10.06
N ILE A 196 -1.97 9.45 9.61
CA ILE A 196 -3.38 9.83 9.79
C ILE A 196 -3.78 9.91 11.26
N HIS A 197 -3.25 9.03 12.12
CA HIS A 197 -3.56 9.09 13.56
C HIS A 197 -3.24 10.46 14.16
N LEU A 198 -2.13 11.08 13.74
CA LEU A 198 -1.73 12.40 14.21
C LEU A 198 -2.75 13.49 13.82
N MET A 199 -3.39 13.33 12.67
CA MET A 199 -4.48 14.24 12.26
C MET A 199 -5.75 14.02 13.09
N LEU A 200 -6.03 12.78 13.50
CA LEU A 200 -7.22 12.44 14.28
C LEU A 200 -7.09 12.87 15.76
N GLU A 201 -5.88 12.83 16.30
CA GLU A 201 -5.65 13.14 17.71
C GLU A 201 -5.56 14.65 17.98
N ASN A 202 -4.69 15.38 17.31
CA ASN A 202 -4.44 16.80 17.60
C ASN A 202 -4.16 17.65 16.37
N GLY A 203 -4.28 17.06 15.23
CA GLY A 203 -3.86 17.69 13.99
C GLY A 203 -2.38 17.51 13.71
N ILE A 204 -2.06 17.57 12.46
CA ILE A 204 -0.70 17.58 11.95
C ILE A 204 -0.20 19.04 11.91
N PRO A 205 1.08 19.34 12.19
CA PRO A 205 1.56 20.72 12.15
C PRO A 205 1.32 21.39 10.79
N GLU A 206 0.91 22.66 10.84
CA GLU A 206 0.71 23.47 9.65
C GLU A 206 1.97 23.54 8.79
N GLY A 207 1.81 23.33 7.48
CA GLY A 207 2.92 23.33 6.53
C GLY A 207 3.28 21.96 5.99
N ILE A 208 2.92 20.85 6.65
CA ILE A 208 2.88 19.54 6.00
C ILE A 208 1.75 19.60 4.98
N ASN A 209 2.06 19.41 3.69
CA ASN A 209 1.10 19.63 2.60
C ASN A 209 0.90 18.43 1.68
N ASN A 210 1.53 17.28 1.98
CA ASN A 210 1.35 16.05 1.23
C ASN A 210 1.44 14.81 2.13
N LEU A 211 0.56 13.84 1.89
CA LEU A 211 0.64 12.47 2.44
C LEU A 211 0.50 11.45 1.31
N ARG A 212 1.25 10.35 1.42
CA ARG A 212 1.21 9.23 0.47
C ARG A 212 0.33 8.11 1.04
N LEU A 213 -0.93 8.08 0.61
CA LEU A 213 -1.96 7.23 1.19
C LEU A 213 -2.27 6.03 0.28
N GLY A 214 -2.13 4.83 0.81
CA GLY A 214 -2.49 3.58 0.15
C GLY A 214 -3.53 2.82 0.97
N GLU A 215 -3.16 2.37 2.13
CA GLU A 215 -3.98 1.53 2.99
C GLU A 215 -5.29 2.21 3.41
N SER A 216 -5.23 3.49 3.76
CA SER A 216 -6.42 4.24 4.18
C SER A 216 -7.42 4.46 3.05
N VAL A 217 -6.98 4.67 1.82
CA VAL A 217 -7.88 4.85 0.67
C VAL A 217 -8.42 3.55 0.12
N LEU A 218 -7.72 2.42 0.32
CA LEU A 218 -8.13 1.12 -0.22
C LEU A 218 -8.91 0.28 0.80
N PHE A 219 -8.52 0.34 2.07
CA PHE A 219 -9.07 -0.50 3.14
C PHE A 219 -9.70 0.30 4.28
N GLY A 220 -9.76 1.63 4.16
CA GLY A 220 -10.41 2.48 5.16
C GLY A 220 -9.76 2.46 6.54
N ARG A 221 -8.45 2.22 6.63
CA ARG A 221 -7.75 1.99 7.89
C ARG A 221 -6.53 2.91 8.03
N GLU A 222 -6.29 3.45 9.23
CA GLU A 222 -5.01 4.03 9.58
C GLU A 222 -4.01 2.93 9.98
N ARG A 223 -2.70 3.20 9.87
CA ARG A 223 -1.68 2.16 9.98
C ARG A 223 -0.98 2.09 11.34
N THR A 224 -1.10 3.09 12.18
CA THR A 224 -0.39 3.13 13.47
C THR A 224 -1.02 2.19 14.49
N ASN A 225 -2.34 2.30 14.66
CA ASN A 225 -3.13 1.49 15.60
C ASN A 225 -3.97 0.41 14.89
N TYR A 226 -3.96 0.39 13.55
CA TYR A 226 -4.79 -0.48 12.70
C TYR A 226 -6.30 -0.24 12.89
N GLU A 227 -6.70 0.98 13.22
CA GLU A 227 -8.09 1.34 13.41
C GLU A 227 -8.78 1.70 12.10
N TYR A 228 -10.02 1.23 11.95
CA TYR A 228 -10.85 1.61 10.80
C TYR A 228 -11.39 3.01 10.97
N LEU A 229 -11.36 3.76 9.88
CA LEU A 229 -11.76 5.16 9.86
C LEU A 229 -13.28 5.27 9.68
N PRO A 230 -13.99 6.10 10.49
CA PRO A 230 -15.42 6.27 10.35
C PRO A 230 -15.83 6.72 8.94
N GLY A 231 -16.88 6.10 8.40
CA GLY A 231 -17.40 6.41 7.06
C GLY A 231 -16.64 5.77 5.92
N THR A 232 -15.66 4.89 6.20
CA THR A 232 -14.96 4.12 5.18
C THR A 232 -15.43 2.67 5.13
N SER A 233 -15.16 2.00 4.00
CA SER A 233 -15.39 0.58 3.78
C SER A 233 -14.07 -0.18 3.83
N ASN A 234 -14.06 -1.34 4.53
CA ASN A 234 -12.89 -2.21 4.64
C ASN A 234 -12.98 -3.47 3.76
N ASP A 235 -14.09 -3.65 3.06
CA ASP A 235 -14.41 -4.82 2.25
C ASP A 235 -14.50 -4.50 0.75
N ALA A 236 -13.69 -3.55 0.29
CA ALA A 236 -13.59 -3.23 -1.12
C ALA A 236 -12.93 -4.37 -1.95
N PHE A 237 -12.19 -5.26 -1.30
CA PHE A 237 -11.49 -6.38 -1.93
C PHE A 237 -11.95 -7.69 -1.28
N ILE A 238 -12.65 -8.52 -2.03
CA ILE A 238 -13.14 -9.82 -1.56
C ILE A 238 -12.58 -10.91 -2.47
N MET A 239 -11.96 -11.91 -1.89
CA MET A 239 -11.46 -13.07 -2.59
C MET A 239 -12.45 -14.23 -2.47
N GLU A 240 -12.71 -14.91 -3.56
CA GLU A 240 -13.53 -16.11 -3.60
C GLU A 240 -12.68 -17.33 -4.02
N ALA A 241 -12.78 -18.41 -3.26
CA ALA A 241 -12.12 -19.68 -3.55
C ALA A 241 -13.11 -20.85 -3.54
N GLU A 242 -12.94 -21.77 -4.47
CA GLU A 242 -13.77 -22.97 -4.54
C GLU A 242 -13.31 -24.01 -3.51
N ILE A 243 -14.29 -24.63 -2.84
CA ILE A 243 -14.06 -25.78 -1.97
C ILE A 243 -13.88 -27.02 -2.85
N ILE A 244 -12.68 -27.59 -2.84
CA ILE A 244 -12.32 -28.79 -3.61
C ILE A 244 -12.42 -30.08 -2.80
N GLU A 245 -12.43 -30.00 -1.47
CA GLU A 245 -12.72 -31.11 -0.58
C GLU A 245 -13.50 -30.62 0.65
N SER A 246 -14.50 -31.39 1.09
CA SER A 246 -15.21 -31.16 2.37
C SER A 246 -15.44 -32.48 3.07
N LYS A 247 -14.84 -32.68 4.25
CA LYS A 247 -14.93 -33.95 5.03
C LYS A 247 -14.90 -33.66 6.54
N GLU A 248 -15.40 -34.63 7.29
CA GLU A 248 -15.18 -34.67 8.74
C GLU A 248 -13.82 -35.31 9.04
N LYS A 249 -13.01 -34.60 9.82
CA LYS A 249 -11.66 -35.03 10.22
C LYS A 249 -11.40 -34.67 11.68
N PRO A 250 -10.51 -35.44 12.38
CA PRO A 250 -10.01 -35.02 13.70
C PRO A 250 -9.36 -33.65 13.65
N SER A 251 -9.50 -32.89 14.73
CA SER A 251 -8.80 -31.61 14.89
C SER A 251 -7.33 -31.78 15.19
N MET A 252 -6.96 -32.90 15.83
CA MET A 252 -5.58 -33.27 16.10
C MET A 252 -4.97 -34.01 14.91
N PRO A 253 -3.76 -33.67 14.47
CA PRO A 253 -2.99 -34.49 13.53
C PRO A 253 -2.66 -35.85 14.17
N ILE A 254 -2.58 -36.89 13.32
CA ILE A 254 -2.25 -38.25 13.74
C ILE A 254 -0.82 -38.55 13.34
N GLY A 255 0.07 -38.76 14.31
CA GLY A 255 1.48 -39.06 14.06
C GLY A 255 2.46 -38.13 14.78
N LYS A 256 3.75 -38.31 14.51
CA LYS A 256 4.81 -37.47 15.08
C LYS A 256 4.86 -36.12 14.35
N ILE A 257 4.72 -35.03 15.08
CA ILE A 257 4.72 -33.68 14.56
C ILE A 257 6.17 -33.20 14.32
N GLY A 258 6.45 -32.70 13.15
CA GLY A 258 7.72 -32.03 12.78
C GLY A 258 7.59 -30.52 12.81
N ALA A 259 8.67 -29.83 12.43
CA ALA A 259 8.67 -28.39 12.23
C ALA A 259 8.06 -27.99 10.88
N ASP A 260 7.53 -26.79 10.80
CA ASP A 260 7.11 -26.17 9.55
C ASP A 260 8.31 -25.74 8.69
N SER A 261 8.06 -25.11 7.54
CA SER A 261 9.09 -24.64 6.60
C SER A 261 10.01 -23.57 7.19
N TYR A 262 9.65 -22.99 8.32
CA TYR A 262 10.42 -21.95 9.04
C TYR A 262 11.07 -22.47 10.33
N GLY A 263 10.93 -23.79 10.63
CA GLY A 263 11.51 -24.42 11.82
C GLY A 263 10.63 -24.30 13.08
N HIS A 264 9.39 -23.81 12.99
CA HIS A 264 8.47 -23.74 14.11
C HIS A 264 7.73 -25.06 14.29
N VAL A 265 7.59 -25.53 15.53
CA VAL A 265 6.75 -26.68 15.85
C VAL A 265 5.34 -26.19 16.20
N PRO A 266 4.33 -26.50 15.39
CA PRO A 266 2.97 -26.01 15.65
C PRO A 266 2.35 -26.71 16.87
N VAL A 267 1.54 -25.95 17.61
CA VAL A 267 0.75 -26.46 18.74
C VAL A 267 -0.71 -26.65 18.25
N PHE A 268 -1.24 -27.84 18.48
CA PHE A 268 -2.62 -28.15 18.13
C PHE A 268 -3.48 -28.32 19.38
N ILE A 269 -4.74 -27.86 19.29
CA ILE A 269 -5.74 -28.04 20.36
C ILE A 269 -6.75 -29.07 19.89
N ASP A 270 -6.97 -30.11 20.70
CA ASP A 270 -8.00 -31.10 20.40
C ASP A 270 -9.40 -30.50 20.60
N ARG A 271 -10.16 -30.50 19.51
CA ARG A 271 -11.56 -30.04 19.46
C ARG A 271 -12.49 -31.13 18.93
N GLY A 272 -12.02 -32.40 18.94
CA GLY A 272 -12.73 -33.54 18.41
C GLY A 272 -12.84 -33.59 16.90
N ILE A 273 -13.83 -34.32 16.39
CA ILE A 273 -14.12 -34.42 14.97
C ILE A 273 -14.81 -33.14 14.51
N ARG A 274 -14.29 -32.55 13.42
CA ARG A 274 -14.79 -31.31 12.85
C ARG A 274 -14.94 -31.38 11.36
N LYS A 275 -15.95 -30.70 10.85
CA LYS A 275 -16.08 -30.46 9.42
C LYS A 275 -14.95 -29.53 8.96
N ARG A 276 -14.18 -29.99 8.00
CA ARG A 276 -13.08 -29.23 7.38
C ARG A 276 -13.29 -29.19 5.87
N ALA A 277 -12.84 -28.10 5.25
CA ALA A 277 -12.74 -28.04 3.80
C ALA A 277 -11.36 -27.57 3.37
N ILE A 278 -11.03 -27.94 2.15
CA ILE A 278 -9.86 -27.49 1.42
C ILE A 278 -10.35 -26.60 0.30
N CYS A 279 -9.79 -25.40 0.21
CA CYS A 279 -10.05 -24.47 -0.88
C CYS A 279 -8.83 -24.39 -1.80
N ALA A 280 -9.07 -24.20 -3.10
CA ALA A 280 -8.06 -24.04 -4.13
C ALA A 280 -7.43 -22.62 -4.06
N LEU A 281 -6.72 -22.34 -2.98
CA LEU A 281 -6.07 -21.09 -2.66
C LEU A 281 -5.03 -21.37 -1.59
N GLY A 282 -3.81 -20.85 -1.69
CA GLY A 282 -2.78 -21.12 -0.72
C GLY A 282 -1.79 -19.96 -0.50
N ARG A 283 -0.71 -20.25 0.24
CA ARG A 283 0.31 -19.25 0.59
C ARG A 283 1.09 -18.71 -0.63
N GLN A 284 1.12 -19.45 -1.74
CA GLN A 284 1.70 -18.96 -2.99
C GLN A 284 0.86 -17.85 -3.62
N ASP A 285 -0.43 -17.77 -3.29
CA ASP A 285 -1.38 -16.84 -3.89
C ASP A 285 -1.56 -15.61 -3.00
N VAL A 286 -1.63 -15.82 -1.67
CA VAL A 286 -2.00 -14.79 -0.69
C VAL A 286 -1.26 -14.96 0.62
N ASP A 287 -1.18 -13.88 1.38
CA ASP A 287 -0.78 -13.93 2.78
C ASP A 287 -1.98 -14.28 3.65
N VAL A 288 -2.05 -15.56 4.03
CA VAL A 288 -3.18 -16.14 4.76
C VAL A 288 -3.34 -15.55 6.18
N GLU A 289 -2.26 -15.05 6.77
CA GLU A 289 -2.28 -14.45 8.11
C GLU A 289 -3.04 -13.10 8.13
N THR A 290 -3.24 -12.50 6.94
CA THR A 290 -3.94 -11.23 6.76
C THR A 290 -5.35 -11.40 6.17
N MET A 291 -5.92 -12.60 6.29
CA MET A 291 -7.24 -12.94 5.74
C MET A 291 -8.28 -13.16 6.84
N TRP A 292 -9.50 -12.72 6.56
CA TRP A 292 -10.66 -12.96 7.41
C TRP A 292 -11.81 -13.55 6.59
N PRO A 293 -12.54 -14.56 7.10
CA PRO A 293 -13.70 -15.06 6.42
C PRO A 293 -14.83 -14.01 6.45
N VAL A 294 -15.48 -13.82 5.30
CA VAL A 294 -16.71 -13.00 5.20
C VAL A 294 -17.94 -13.83 5.59
N ASP A 295 -17.91 -15.13 5.24
CA ASP A 295 -19.03 -16.03 5.49
C ASP A 295 -19.12 -16.36 6.98
N GLU A 296 -20.32 -16.22 7.55
CA GLU A 296 -20.57 -16.54 8.95
C GLU A 296 -20.28 -18.01 9.26
N GLY A 297 -19.67 -18.25 10.43
CA GLY A 297 -19.38 -19.61 10.90
C GLY A 297 -18.22 -20.30 10.18
N VAL A 298 -17.49 -19.62 9.31
CA VAL A 298 -16.25 -20.10 8.72
C VAL A 298 -15.07 -19.72 9.63
N GLU A 299 -14.14 -20.64 9.82
CA GLU A 299 -12.89 -20.44 10.57
C GLU A 299 -11.72 -20.78 9.64
N ILE A 300 -10.77 -19.88 9.44
CA ILE A 300 -9.50 -20.19 8.78
C ILE A 300 -8.65 -20.97 9.77
N ILE A 301 -8.28 -22.22 9.41
CA ILE A 301 -7.46 -23.09 10.25
C ILE A 301 -5.97 -22.90 9.93
N GLY A 302 -5.64 -22.64 8.67
CA GLY A 302 -4.29 -22.47 8.17
C GLY A 302 -4.20 -22.72 6.67
N ALA A 303 -2.98 -22.76 6.13
CA ALA A 303 -2.76 -23.03 4.71
C ALA A 303 -1.45 -23.77 4.46
N SER A 304 -1.43 -24.55 3.38
CA SER A 304 -0.22 -24.99 2.70
C SER A 304 0.15 -24.01 1.58
N SER A 305 1.14 -24.37 0.74
CA SER A 305 1.45 -23.59 -0.46
C SER A 305 0.24 -23.39 -1.38
N ASP A 306 -0.57 -24.43 -1.55
CA ASP A 306 -1.61 -24.51 -2.59
C ASP A 306 -3.04 -24.55 -2.03
N HIS A 307 -3.20 -24.77 -0.72
CA HIS A 307 -4.50 -25.04 -0.10
C HIS A 307 -4.75 -24.21 1.13
N LEU A 308 -5.88 -23.53 1.17
CA LEU A 308 -6.45 -22.92 2.37
C LEU A 308 -7.33 -23.97 3.06
N ILE A 309 -7.10 -24.17 4.34
CA ILE A 309 -7.88 -25.11 5.16
C ILE A 309 -8.81 -24.29 6.06
N VAL A 310 -10.10 -24.60 5.96
CA VAL A 310 -11.15 -23.93 6.74
C VAL A 310 -12.00 -24.91 7.51
N GLY A 311 -12.62 -24.45 8.58
CA GLY A 311 -13.54 -25.19 9.45
C GLY A 311 -14.89 -24.52 9.58
N ARG A 312 -15.84 -25.21 10.25
CA ARG A 312 -17.20 -24.73 10.55
C ARG A 312 -18.03 -24.34 9.33
N ILE A 313 -17.92 -25.05 8.24
CA ILE A 313 -18.59 -24.72 6.97
C ILE A 313 -20.06 -25.10 7.03
N ALA A 314 -20.96 -24.21 6.61
CA ALA A 314 -22.37 -24.55 6.36
C ALA A 314 -22.51 -25.65 5.30
N ALA A 315 -23.56 -26.45 5.38
CA ALA A 315 -23.67 -27.69 4.63
C ALA A 315 -23.70 -27.57 3.10
N CYS A 316 -23.90 -26.36 2.55
CA CYS A 316 -24.13 -26.13 1.11
C CYS A 316 -23.15 -25.20 0.42
N SER A 317 -22.18 -24.60 1.12
CA SER A 317 -21.25 -23.65 0.49
C SER A 317 -20.21 -24.40 -0.35
N ARG A 318 -20.13 -24.08 -1.64
CA ARG A 318 -19.05 -24.53 -2.53
C ARG A 318 -17.96 -23.48 -2.72
N ILE A 319 -18.20 -22.26 -2.29
CA ILE A 319 -17.33 -21.09 -2.44
C ILE A 319 -17.18 -20.45 -1.08
N ILE A 320 -15.98 -19.99 -0.77
CA ILE A 320 -15.69 -19.21 0.44
C ILE A 320 -15.24 -17.83 0.03
N LYS A 321 -15.74 -16.84 0.75
CA LYS A 321 -15.34 -15.44 0.63
C LYS A 321 -14.43 -15.05 1.77
N VAL A 322 -13.33 -14.41 1.45
CA VAL A 322 -12.36 -13.91 2.42
C VAL A 322 -11.93 -12.50 2.06
N LEU A 323 -11.73 -11.67 3.08
CA LEU A 323 -11.10 -10.36 2.96
C LEU A 323 -9.59 -10.54 3.01
N SER A 324 -8.85 -9.74 2.27
CA SER A 324 -7.38 -9.70 2.34
C SER A 324 -6.86 -8.29 2.17
N ASP A 325 -5.95 -7.91 3.06
CA ASP A 325 -5.23 -6.63 3.00
C ASP A 325 -4.03 -6.67 2.03
N HIS A 326 -3.66 -7.85 1.52
CA HIS A 326 -2.51 -8.04 0.65
C HIS A 326 -2.92 -8.59 -0.71
N VAL A 327 -3.48 -7.71 -1.54
CA VAL A 327 -3.98 -8.06 -2.88
C VAL A 327 -2.95 -7.91 -4.00
N SER A 328 -1.76 -7.38 -3.71
CA SER A 328 -0.77 -7.07 -4.74
C SER A 328 -0.29 -8.28 -5.54
N ASN A 329 -0.20 -9.45 -4.92
CA ASN A 329 0.18 -10.67 -5.62
C ASN A 329 -0.96 -11.16 -6.53
N CYS A 330 -2.20 -11.10 -6.06
CA CYS A 330 -3.38 -11.47 -6.83
C CYS A 330 -3.55 -10.62 -8.09
N CYS A 331 -3.25 -9.32 -7.99
CA CYS A 331 -3.35 -8.40 -9.12
C CYS A 331 -2.23 -8.59 -10.16
N LYS A 332 -1.04 -9.08 -9.75
CA LYS A 332 0.14 -9.20 -10.63
C LYS A 332 0.24 -10.50 -11.39
N THR A 333 -0.20 -11.60 -10.82
CA THR A 333 0.12 -12.93 -11.35
C THR A 333 -0.74 -13.34 -12.55
N GLY A 334 -1.82 -12.61 -12.84
CA GLY A 334 -2.79 -13.00 -13.88
C GLY A 334 -3.47 -14.36 -13.59
N VAL A 335 -3.16 -14.99 -12.44
CA VAL A 335 -3.70 -16.28 -12.03
C VAL A 335 -5.16 -16.15 -11.59
N PHE A 336 -5.53 -14.95 -11.09
CA PHE A 336 -6.90 -14.68 -10.65
C PHE A 336 -7.70 -13.98 -11.74
N GLN A 337 -8.92 -14.45 -11.97
CA GLN A 337 -9.88 -13.68 -12.73
C GLN A 337 -10.35 -12.50 -11.88
N GLN A 338 -9.90 -11.30 -12.25
CA GLN A 338 -10.34 -10.07 -11.58
C GLN A 338 -11.75 -9.71 -12.08
N THR A 339 -12.68 -9.60 -11.15
CA THR A 339 -13.98 -9.00 -11.41
C THR A 339 -14.04 -7.64 -10.74
N ILE A 340 -13.78 -6.59 -11.53
CA ILE A 340 -13.86 -5.21 -11.08
C ILE A 340 -15.23 -4.66 -11.49
N TYR A 341 -16.00 -4.17 -10.54
CA TYR A 341 -17.34 -3.69 -10.78
C TYR A 341 -17.66 -2.41 -10.01
N ASN A 342 -18.53 -1.60 -10.63
CA ASN A 342 -19.25 -0.55 -9.96
C ASN A 342 -20.61 -1.13 -9.58
N ILE A 343 -20.94 -1.18 -8.29
CA ILE A 343 -22.26 -1.62 -7.88
C ILE A 343 -23.15 -0.39 -7.71
N GLY A 344 -23.95 -0.13 -8.74
CA GLY A 344 -25.27 0.45 -8.48
C GLY A 344 -26.17 -0.67 -7.96
N PHE A 345 -26.37 -0.73 -6.65
CA PHE A 345 -27.37 -1.54 -5.95
C PHE A 345 -27.59 -2.97 -6.48
N TYR A 346 -26.91 -3.95 -5.91
CA TYR A 346 -27.47 -5.29 -5.83
C TYR A 346 -27.89 -5.57 -4.39
N PHE A 347 -29.20 -5.51 -4.16
CA PHE A 347 -29.83 -6.22 -3.05
C PHE A 347 -29.65 -7.71 -3.32
N ALA A 348 -28.82 -8.39 -2.55
CA ALA A 348 -28.88 -9.83 -2.44
C ALA A 348 -30.14 -10.15 -1.62
N GLY A 349 -31.22 -10.37 -2.31
CA GLY A 349 -32.40 -10.99 -1.75
C GLY A 349 -32.22 -12.50 -1.75
N VAL A 350 -32.47 -13.12 -0.57
CA VAL A 350 -32.70 -14.51 -0.20
C VAL A 350 -31.50 -15.43 -0.26
#